data_9591b57b7b6b423e1df60956191f27fb
#
_entry.id   9591b57b7b6b423e1df60956191f27fb
#
_cell.length_a   1.000
_cell.length_b   1.000
_cell.length_c   1.000
_cell.angle_alpha   90.00
_cell.angle_beta   90.00
_cell.angle_gamma   90.00
#
_symmetry.space_group_name_H-M   'P 1'
#
loop_
_entity.id
_entity.type
_entity.pdbx_description
1 polymer ?
#
loop_
_entity_poly.entity_id
_entity_poly.type
_entity_poly.pdbx_seq_one_letter_code
_entity_poly.pdbx_strand_id
1 'polypeptide(L)'
;MGSETTRRMVITAVCSGMSQTEAARTYGVSQSWVSRLMARYRIEGQAAYTPRSTRPHTSPNQTSARIVDRVVQLREELTGQGLDAGAETICWYLEQERLSCSRATVHRILVRSGQVKPEPTKRPKASYRRFQAEWANECWQSDFTHYRLTNGAAAEIITWLDDHSRYCLHLSAHTRISAAIAAQTFTSTAKQYGWPASTLTDNGMVYTARLAGQGRRGGRTQLENLLQHHHIRQKNGSPSHPQTQGKVERFQQTLKKWLRAQPHQPATLTQLNKLLTTFAAHYNHQRPHRALPHRATPAAVYALSPKATPNTTPQPHQRIRTDRVDKTGNITLRLNGRLHHIGIGRPSKGTCITMLVQDHDVTIINTHTGQIIRELTIDPTRDYQPIGPKKKT
;
A
#
# COMPACT_ATOMS: atom_id res chain seq x y z
N MET A 1 35.59 -22.07 15.49
CA MET A 1 35.22 -23.40 16.07
C MET A 1 35.65 -24.47 15.11
N GLY A 2 36.37 -25.50 15.57
CA GLY A 2 36.92 -26.53 14.66
C GLY A 2 35.81 -27.31 13.95
N SER A 3 35.98 -27.50 12.65
CA SER A 3 35.14 -28.35 11.81
C SER A 3 35.15 -29.81 12.33
N GLU A 4 34.24 -30.63 11.86
CA GLU A 4 34.24 -32.07 12.16
C GLU A 4 35.57 -32.72 11.78
N THR A 5 36.14 -32.36 10.63
CA THR A 5 37.45 -32.79 10.17
C THR A 5 38.56 -32.41 11.17
N THR A 6 38.57 -31.13 11.65
CA THR A 6 39.57 -30.70 12.63
C THR A 6 39.45 -31.48 13.95
N ARG A 7 38.21 -31.74 14.43
CA ARG A 7 37.95 -32.52 15.63
C ARG A 7 38.49 -33.94 15.49
N ARG A 8 38.23 -34.58 14.35
CA ARG A 8 38.71 -35.93 14.06
C ARG A 8 40.21 -36.00 14.02
N MET A 9 40.89 -35.05 13.33
CA MET A 9 42.37 -34.99 13.27
C MET A 9 42.97 -34.81 14.66
N VAL A 10 42.46 -33.90 15.46
CA VAL A 10 43.01 -33.66 16.83
C VAL A 10 42.83 -34.90 17.72
N ILE A 11 41.65 -35.52 17.69
CA ILE A 11 41.43 -36.74 18.49
C ILE A 11 42.35 -37.87 18.05
N THR A 12 42.47 -38.10 16.74
CA THR A 12 43.32 -39.13 16.18
C THR A 12 44.78 -38.90 16.61
N ALA A 13 45.30 -37.67 16.46
CA ALA A 13 46.69 -37.34 16.83
C ALA A 13 46.97 -37.57 18.32
N VAL A 14 46.04 -37.15 19.19
CA VAL A 14 46.20 -37.36 20.64
C VAL A 14 46.11 -38.85 21.02
N CYS A 15 45.22 -39.59 20.41
CA CYS A 15 45.10 -41.05 20.58
C CYS A 15 46.35 -41.82 20.07
N SER A 16 47.04 -41.26 19.07
CA SER A 16 48.29 -41.81 18.53
C SER A 16 49.55 -41.41 19.34
N GLY A 17 49.37 -40.74 20.50
CA GLY A 17 50.47 -40.39 21.43
C GLY A 17 50.96 -38.95 21.42
N MET A 18 50.39 -38.08 20.58
CA MET A 18 50.69 -36.66 20.59
C MET A 18 50.18 -35.98 21.85
N SER A 19 50.95 -35.11 22.47
CA SER A 19 50.51 -34.37 23.63
C SER A 19 49.38 -33.37 23.27
N GLN A 20 48.47 -33.12 24.20
CA GLN A 20 47.35 -32.15 23.94
C GLN A 20 47.89 -30.73 23.63
N THR A 21 49.03 -30.34 24.19
CA THR A 21 49.68 -29.05 23.93
C THR A 21 50.25 -28.99 22.53
N GLU A 22 50.87 -30.05 22.10
CA GLU A 22 51.42 -30.16 20.75
C GLU A 22 50.32 -30.23 19.69
N ALA A 23 49.27 -31.01 19.90
CA ALA A 23 48.08 -31.04 19.09
C ALA A 23 47.40 -29.65 18.97
N ALA A 24 47.35 -28.89 20.06
CA ALA A 24 46.82 -27.51 20.04
C ALA A 24 47.63 -26.60 19.11
N ARG A 25 48.98 -26.68 19.14
CA ARG A 25 49.89 -25.92 18.28
C ARG A 25 49.75 -26.34 16.81
N THR A 26 49.80 -27.65 16.55
CA THR A 26 49.76 -28.22 15.21
C THR A 26 48.47 -27.89 14.45
N TYR A 27 47.34 -27.95 15.12
CA TYR A 27 46.04 -27.73 14.50
C TYR A 27 45.46 -26.33 14.71
N GLY A 28 46.25 -25.42 15.33
CA GLY A 28 45.84 -24.01 15.48
C GLY A 28 44.63 -23.82 16.39
N VAL A 29 44.47 -24.63 17.44
CA VAL A 29 43.37 -24.57 18.41
C VAL A 29 43.89 -24.36 19.82
N SER A 30 43.06 -23.89 20.75
CA SER A 30 43.49 -23.72 22.13
C SER A 30 43.63 -25.06 22.87
N GLN A 31 44.64 -25.16 23.74
CA GLN A 31 44.88 -26.37 24.53
C GLN A 31 43.62 -26.73 25.39
N SER A 32 42.95 -25.74 25.96
CA SER A 32 41.74 -25.95 26.74
C SER A 32 40.56 -26.53 25.85
N TRP A 33 40.54 -26.19 24.58
CA TRP A 33 39.59 -26.77 23.65
C TRP A 33 39.93 -28.23 23.35
N VAL A 34 41.21 -28.56 23.15
CA VAL A 34 41.67 -29.95 22.96
C VAL A 34 41.33 -30.78 24.22
N SER A 35 41.63 -30.27 25.39
CA SER A 35 41.30 -30.97 26.67
C SER A 35 39.80 -31.29 26.78
N ARG A 36 38.92 -30.30 26.51
CA ARG A 36 37.48 -30.52 26.52
C ARG A 36 37.03 -31.49 25.47
N LEU A 37 37.63 -31.46 24.29
CA LEU A 37 37.33 -32.39 23.19
C LEU A 37 37.71 -33.81 23.57
N MET A 38 38.86 -34.04 24.16
CA MET A 38 39.31 -35.35 24.60
C MET A 38 38.50 -35.89 25.77
N ALA A 39 38.12 -35.03 26.73
CA ALA A 39 37.18 -35.41 27.81
C ALA A 39 35.84 -35.87 27.22
N ARG A 40 35.33 -35.16 26.24
CA ARG A 40 34.11 -35.54 25.53
C ARG A 40 34.27 -36.84 24.76
N TYR A 41 35.38 -37.06 24.08
CA TYR A 41 35.65 -38.26 23.29
C TYR A 41 35.71 -39.52 24.22
N ARG A 42 36.26 -39.38 25.43
CA ARG A 42 36.29 -40.47 26.41
C ARG A 42 34.87 -40.96 26.82
N ILE A 43 33.91 -40.03 26.84
CA ILE A 43 32.52 -40.30 27.25
C ILE A 43 31.64 -40.73 26.04
N GLU A 44 31.73 -39.99 24.95
CA GLU A 44 30.80 -40.10 23.80
C GLU A 44 31.38 -40.90 22.62
N GLY A 45 32.68 -41.28 22.68
CA GLY A 45 33.34 -41.93 21.56
C GLY A 45 33.31 -41.13 20.28
N GLN A 46 33.02 -41.78 19.17
CA GLN A 46 32.98 -41.16 17.83
C GLN A 46 31.97 -40.01 17.70
N ALA A 47 30.93 -39.95 18.52
CA ALA A 47 29.97 -38.83 18.53
C ALA A 47 30.62 -37.49 18.86
N ALA A 48 31.83 -37.50 19.49
CA ALA A 48 32.61 -36.28 19.76
C ALA A 48 33.14 -35.61 18.49
N TYR A 49 33.24 -36.29 17.36
CA TYR A 49 33.66 -35.71 16.07
C TYR A 49 32.66 -34.66 15.60
N THR A 50 31.35 -34.90 15.77
CA THR A 50 30.30 -33.97 15.38
C THR A 50 30.19 -32.81 16.37
N PRO A 51 30.18 -31.55 15.89
CA PRO A 51 29.94 -30.40 16.75
C PRO A 51 28.60 -30.51 17.47
N ARG A 52 28.55 -30.22 18.77
CA ARG A 52 27.29 -30.05 19.48
C ARG A 52 26.55 -28.81 18.94
N SER A 53 25.24 -28.91 18.86
CA SER A 53 24.41 -27.74 18.56
C SER A 53 24.67 -26.65 19.60
N THR A 54 24.93 -25.43 19.12
CA THR A 54 25.01 -24.24 19.97
C THR A 54 23.65 -23.56 20.14
N ARG A 55 22.60 -24.19 19.60
CA ARG A 55 21.23 -23.68 19.69
C ARG A 55 20.76 -23.71 21.15
N PRO A 56 20.18 -22.62 21.65
CA PRO A 56 19.60 -22.61 22.99
C PRO A 56 18.56 -23.73 23.14
N HIS A 57 18.54 -24.41 24.27
CA HIS A 57 17.57 -25.44 24.60
C HIS A 57 16.15 -24.86 24.81
N THR A 58 16.08 -23.60 25.24
CA THR A 58 14.83 -22.88 25.46
C THR A 58 14.82 -21.57 24.66
N SER A 59 13.65 -21.18 24.19
CA SER A 59 13.44 -19.90 23.52
C SER A 59 12.31 -19.15 24.23
N PRO A 60 12.62 -18.41 25.32
CA PRO A 60 11.59 -17.76 26.15
C PRO A 60 10.67 -16.83 25.38
N ASN A 61 11.17 -16.22 24.30
CA ASN A 61 10.43 -15.30 23.42
C ASN A 61 9.78 -16.02 22.23
N GLN A 62 9.67 -17.33 22.26
CA GLN A 62 9.01 -18.08 21.19
C GLN A 62 7.51 -17.75 21.17
N THR A 63 6.98 -17.45 19.99
CA THR A 63 5.54 -17.26 19.81
C THR A 63 4.81 -18.53 20.24
N SER A 64 3.77 -18.41 21.05
CA SER A 64 3.01 -19.55 21.55
C SER A 64 2.36 -20.34 20.39
N ALA A 65 2.22 -21.65 20.57
CA ALA A 65 1.57 -22.54 19.61
C ALA A 65 0.16 -22.03 19.26
N ARG A 66 -0.61 -21.59 20.26
CA ARG A 66 -1.94 -21.01 20.07
C ARG A 66 -1.97 -19.87 19.04
N ILE A 67 -0.99 -18.95 19.07
CA ILE A 67 -0.92 -17.84 18.09
C ILE A 67 -0.51 -18.39 16.72
N VAL A 68 0.42 -19.34 16.67
CA VAL A 68 0.86 -19.96 15.41
C VAL A 68 -0.32 -20.62 14.70
N ASP A 69 -1.07 -21.45 15.41
CA ASP A 69 -2.23 -22.17 14.88
C ASP A 69 -3.31 -21.20 14.42
N ARG A 70 -3.59 -20.15 15.23
CA ARG A 70 -4.60 -19.14 14.86
C ARG A 70 -4.21 -18.35 13.61
N VAL A 71 -2.92 -18.03 13.43
CA VAL A 71 -2.42 -17.37 12.21
C VAL A 71 -2.67 -18.23 10.98
N VAL A 72 -2.40 -19.53 11.05
CA VAL A 72 -2.61 -20.48 9.96
C VAL A 72 -4.10 -20.60 9.64
N GLN A 73 -4.94 -20.79 10.65
CA GLN A 73 -6.40 -20.87 10.50
C GLN A 73 -6.97 -19.60 9.87
N LEU A 74 -6.63 -18.42 10.37
CA LEU A 74 -7.07 -17.14 9.78
C LEU A 74 -6.65 -17.02 8.31
N ARG A 75 -5.46 -17.49 7.97
CA ARG A 75 -5.00 -17.48 6.59
C ARG A 75 -5.88 -18.33 5.69
N GLU A 76 -6.27 -19.50 6.14
CA GLU A 76 -7.12 -20.46 5.41
C GLU A 76 -8.55 -19.94 5.32
N GLU A 77 -9.15 -19.51 6.44
CA GLU A 77 -10.49 -18.94 6.51
C GLU A 77 -10.66 -17.74 5.55
N LEU A 78 -9.78 -16.75 5.67
CA LEU A 78 -9.83 -15.54 4.83
C LEU A 78 -9.57 -15.85 3.35
N THR A 79 -8.65 -16.78 3.06
CA THR A 79 -8.37 -17.18 1.68
C THR A 79 -9.57 -17.92 1.07
N GLY A 80 -10.19 -18.82 1.82
CA GLY A 80 -11.39 -19.55 1.40
C GLY A 80 -12.57 -18.62 1.12
N GLN A 81 -12.71 -17.56 1.90
CA GLN A 81 -13.72 -16.52 1.70
C GLN A 81 -13.36 -15.50 0.60
N GLY A 82 -12.20 -15.62 -0.04
CA GLY A 82 -11.74 -14.68 -1.06
C GLY A 82 -11.31 -13.31 -0.52
N LEU A 83 -11.11 -13.20 0.78
CA LEU A 83 -10.72 -11.97 1.46
C LEU A 83 -9.19 -11.74 1.44
N ASP A 84 -8.77 -10.55 1.88
CA ASP A 84 -7.36 -10.29 2.09
C ASP A 84 -6.83 -11.12 3.27
N ALA A 85 -5.85 -11.95 3.01
CA ALA A 85 -5.25 -12.85 4.01
C ALA A 85 -3.74 -12.60 4.18
N GLY A 86 -3.29 -11.36 3.97
CA GLY A 86 -1.89 -10.96 4.19
C GLY A 86 -1.54 -10.82 5.66
N ALA A 87 -0.23 -10.84 5.98
CA ALA A 87 0.24 -10.75 7.36
C ALA A 87 -0.34 -9.55 8.13
N GLU A 88 -0.53 -8.42 7.46
CA GLU A 88 -1.06 -7.19 8.04
C GLU A 88 -2.56 -7.30 8.40
N THR A 89 -3.34 -7.95 7.53
CA THR A 89 -4.76 -8.22 7.77
C THR A 89 -4.92 -9.22 8.91
N ILE A 90 -4.11 -10.29 8.91
CA ILE A 90 -4.13 -11.30 9.98
C ILE A 90 -3.77 -10.67 11.34
N CYS A 91 -2.78 -9.75 11.40
CA CYS A 91 -2.50 -9.02 12.63
C CYS A 91 -3.74 -8.27 13.15
N TRP A 92 -4.47 -7.61 12.25
CA TRP A 92 -5.68 -6.89 12.64
C TRP A 92 -6.75 -7.83 13.23
N TYR A 93 -6.98 -9.00 12.63
CA TYR A 93 -7.92 -10.00 13.19
C TYR A 93 -7.44 -10.55 14.53
N LEU A 94 -6.15 -10.81 14.69
CA LEU A 94 -5.58 -11.22 15.98
C LEU A 94 -5.79 -10.15 17.06
N GLU A 95 -5.60 -8.88 16.73
CA GLU A 95 -5.85 -7.76 17.64
C GLU A 95 -7.33 -7.72 18.11
N GLN A 96 -8.29 -8.00 17.22
CA GLN A 96 -9.72 -8.12 17.60
C GLN A 96 -9.96 -9.28 18.58
N GLU A 97 -9.19 -10.36 18.47
CA GLU A 97 -9.23 -11.51 19.37
C GLU A 97 -8.37 -11.32 20.63
N ARG A 98 -7.85 -10.12 20.89
CA ARG A 98 -6.93 -9.77 21.98
C ARG A 98 -5.63 -10.59 21.96
N LEU A 99 -5.22 -11.03 20.77
CA LEU A 99 -3.95 -11.68 20.53
C LEU A 99 -3.00 -10.68 19.87
N SER A 100 -1.80 -10.53 20.43
CA SER A 100 -0.79 -9.60 19.86
C SER A 100 0.30 -10.39 19.15
N CYS A 101 0.54 -10.05 17.88
CA CYS A 101 1.64 -10.62 17.12
C CYS A 101 2.13 -9.61 16.07
N SER A 102 3.45 -9.43 15.98
CA SER A 102 4.00 -8.50 15.00
C SER A 102 3.80 -9.01 13.58
N ARG A 103 3.62 -8.08 12.61
CA ARG A 103 3.53 -8.39 11.18
C ARG A 103 4.69 -9.27 10.69
N ALA A 104 5.91 -8.99 11.16
CA ALA A 104 7.09 -9.76 10.78
C ALA A 104 7.02 -11.21 11.30
N THR A 105 6.49 -11.41 12.51
CA THR A 105 6.29 -12.73 13.08
C THR A 105 5.19 -13.49 12.35
N VAL A 106 4.04 -12.86 12.07
CA VAL A 106 2.98 -13.47 11.25
C VAL A 106 3.52 -13.89 9.88
N HIS A 107 4.28 -13.02 9.20
CA HIS A 107 4.87 -13.35 7.91
C HIS A 107 5.81 -14.56 8.00
N ARG A 108 6.68 -14.63 9.04
CA ARG A 108 7.57 -15.78 9.26
C ARG A 108 6.82 -17.07 9.52
N ILE A 109 5.69 -17.01 10.25
CA ILE A 109 4.82 -18.17 10.48
C ILE A 109 4.26 -18.64 9.13
N LEU A 110 3.67 -17.76 8.33
CA LEU A 110 3.10 -18.11 7.03
C LEU A 110 4.12 -18.68 6.04
N VAL A 111 5.35 -18.15 6.04
CA VAL A 111 6.45 -18.72 5.23
C VAL A 111 6.81 -20.12 5.72
N ARG A 112 6.96 -20.29 7.03
CA ARG A 112 7.32 -21.60 7.63
C ARG A 112 6.25 -22.65 7.42
N SER A 113 4.97 -22.28 7.42
CA SER A 113 3.83 -23.17 7.13
C SER A 113 3.60 -23.38 5.62
N GLY A 114 4.48 -22.88 4.74
CA GLY A 114 4.36 -23.07 3.29
C GLY A 114 3.23 -22.29 2.61
N GLN A 115 2.58 -21.38 3.34
CA GLN A 115 1.42 -20.63 2.83
C GLN A 115 1.78 -19.35 2.07
N VAL A 116 3.05 -19.06 1.89
CA VAL A 116 3.56 -17.95 1.07
C VAL A 116 4.28 -18.52 -0.13
N LYS A 117 3.72 -18.28 -1.32
CA LYS A 117 4.41 -18.60 -2.58
C LYS A 117 5.35 -17.43 -2.93
N PRO A 118 6.64 -17.67 -3.16
CA PRO A 118 7.54 -16.64 -3.64
C PRO A 118 7.08 -16.12 -5.01
N GLU A 119 6.88 -14.82 -5.12
CA GLU A 119 6.61 -14.15 -6.40
C GLU A 119 7.72 -13.13 -6.68
N PRO A 120 8.85 -13.54 -7.29
CA PRO A 120 10.02 -12.66 -7.49
C PRO A 120 9.73 -11.43 -8.37
N THR A 121 8.68 -11.50 -9.20
CA THR A 121 8.26 -10.40 -10.08
C THR A 121 7.50 -9.28 -9.36
N LYS A 122 6.97 -9.54 -8.17
CA LYS A 122 6.29 -8.53 -7.35
C LYS A 122 7.27 -7.70 -6.53
N ARG A 123 8.13 -6.94 -7.19
CA ARG A 123 8.95 -5.93 -6.50
C ARG A 123 8.09 -4.73 -6.14
N PRO A 124 8.10 -4.23 -4.88
CA PRO A 124 7.45 -2.97 -4.54
C PRO A 124 8.13 -1.85 -5.34
N LYS A 125 7.41 -1.21 -6.24
CA LYS A 125 7.90 0.00 -6.90
C LYS A 125 7.83 1.14 -5.89
N ALA A 126 8.94 1.47 -5.26
CA ALA A 126 9.03 2.42 -4.14
C ALA A 126 8.74 3.89 -4.53
N SER A 127 8.55 4.21 -5.82
CA SER A 127 8.59 5.58 -6.33
C SER A 127 7.25 6.17 -6.76
N TYR A 128 6.11 5.50 -6.56
CA TYR A 128 4.85 6.04 -7.02
C TYR A 128 4.25 7.02 -6.00
N ARG A 129 4.25 8.31 -6.35
CA ARG A 129 3.49 9.33 -5.61
C ARG A 129 2.01 8.99 -5.70
N ARG A 130 1.40 8.73 -4.55
CA ARG A 130 -0.03 8.47 -4.46
C ARG A 130 -0.75 9.82 -4.39
N PHE A 131 -1.53 10.15 -5.42
CA PHE A 131 -2.57 11.15 -5.27
C PHE A 131 -3.61 10.58 -4.31
N GLN A 132 -4.03 11.36 -3.34
CA GLN A 132 -5.15 11.06 -2.47
C GLN A 132 -5.90 12.35 -2.21
N ALA A 133 -7.19 12.34 -2.42
CA ALA A 133 -8.07 13.43 -2.04
C ALA A 133 -7.97 13.66 -0.53
N GLU A 134 -8.05 14.91 -0.12
CA GLU A 134 -7.90 15.30 1.28
C GLU A 134 -9.21 15.05 2.05
N TRP A 135 -10.35 15.22 1.39
CA TRP A 135 -11.67 15.08 1.98
C TRP A 135 -12.51 14.03 1.27
N ALA A 136 -13.49 13.46 2.00
CA ALA A 136 -14.50 12.63 1.38
C ALA A 136 -15.34 13.47 0.41
N ASN A 137 -15.83 12.88 -0.66
CA ASN A 137 -16.51 13.54 -1.78
C ASN A 137 -15.67 14.57 -2.55
N GLU A 138 -14.39 14.74 -2.27
CA GLU A 138 -13.52 15.61 -3.08
C GLU A 138 -13.31 15.03 -4.49
N CYS A 139 -13.16 13.71 -4.57
CA CYS A 139 -12.99 13.03 -5.85
C CYS A 139 -13.62 11.63 -5.81
N TRP A 140 -14.57 11.39 -6.69
CA TRP A 140 -15.09 10.04 -6.91
C TRP A 140 -14.40 9.40 -8.10
N GLN A 141 -13.89 8.19 -7.91
CA GLN A 141 -13.33 7.38 -9.02
C GLN A 141 -14.39 6.42 -9.55
N SER A 142 -14.46 6.29 -10.86
CA SER A 142 -15.31 5.30 -11.50
C SER A 142 -14.57 4.55 -12.60
N ASP A 143 -14.90 3.29 -12.68
CA ASP A 143 -14.48 2.38 -13.73
C ASP A 143 -15.48 1.23 -13.78
N PHE A 144 -15.49 0.47 -14.89
CA PHE A 144 -16.30 -0.73 -14.99
C PHE A 144 -15.47 -1.93 -15.38
N THR A 145 -15.93 -3.11 -14.98
CA THR A 145 -15.24 -4.36 -15.23
C THR A 145 -16.19 -5.43 -15.74
N HIS A 146 -15.66 -6.38 -16.49
CA HIS A 146 -16.45 -7.48 -17.06
C HIS A 146 -16.55 -8.66 -16.09
N TYR A 147 -17.70 -9.31 -16.12
CA TYR A 147 -17.97 -10.55 -15.42
C TYR A 147 -18.76 -11.50 -16.34
N ARG A 148 -18.52 -12.80 -16.25
CA ARG A 148 -19.27 -13.81 -16.98
C ARG A 148 -20.14 -14.59 -16.01
N LEU A 149 -21.45 -14.60 -16.25
CA LEU A 149 -22.42 -15.40 -15.49
C LEU A 149 -22.28 -16.89 -15.81
N THR A 150 -22.78 -17.75 -14.94
CA THR A 150 -22.68 -19.23 -15.15
C THR A 150 -23.48 -19.71 -16.35
N ASN A 151 -24.51 -18.98 -16.77
CA ASN A 151 -25.25 -19.24 -18.01
C ASN A 151 -24.51 -18.78 -19.28
N GLY A 152 -23.27 -18.28 -19.17
CA GLY A 152 -22.44 -17.81 -20.27
C GLY A 152 -22.66 -16.36 -20.67
N ALA A 153 -23.68 -15.67 -20.17
CA ALA A 153 -23.95 -14.27 -20.49
C ALA A 153 -22.89 -13.34 -19.89
N ALA A 154 -22.54 -12.30 -20.66
CA ALA A 154 -21.65 -11.24 -20.18
C ALA A 154 -22.42 -10.24 -19.33
N ALA A 155 -21.77 -9.74 -18.29
CA ALA A 155 -22.22 -8.63 -17.46
C ALA A 155 -21.09 -7.63 -17.26
N GLU A 156 -21.43 -6.37 -17.12
CA GLU A 156 -20.51 -5.28 -16.79
C GLU A 156 -20.87 -4.71 -15.42
N ILE A 157 -19.88 -4.53 -14.56
CA ILE A 157 -20.06 -4.03 -13.19
C ILE A 157 -19.46 -2.64 -13.11
N ILE A 158 -20.31 -1.62 -12.84
CA ILE A 158 -19.86 -0.24 -12.61
C ILE A 158 -19.64 0.01 -11.12
N THR A 159 -18.63 0.79 -10.81
CA THR A 159 -18.25 1.16 -9.45
C THR A 159 -18.12 2.68 -9.34
N TRP A 160 -18.63 3.26 -8.25
CA TRP A 160 -18.26 4.60 -7.77
C TRP A 160 -17.56 4.48 -6.42
N LEU A 161 -16.32 4.96 -6.34
CA LEU A 161 -15.45 4.83 -5.18
C LEU A 161 -14.98 6.21 -4.71
N ASP A 162 -15.12 6.51 -3.43
CA ASP A 162 -14.56 7.73 -2.85
C ASP A 162 -13.02 7.62 -2.77
N ASP A 163 -12.31 8.60 -3.33
CA ASP A 163 -10.86 8.59 -3.41
C ASP A 163 -10.18 8.73 -2.05
N HIS A 164 -10.76 9.50 -1.13
CA HIS A 164 -10.22 9.72 0.20
C HIS A 164 -10.34 8.48 1.09
N SER A 165 -11.56 8.06 1.33
CA SER A 165 -11.91 7.00 2.29
C SER A 165 -11.87 5.59 1.70
N ARG A 166 -11.79 5.44 0.38
CA ARG A 166 -11.97 4.16 -0.33
C ARG A 166 -13.39 3.59 -0.20
N TYR A 167 -14.33 4.37 0.28
CA TYR A 167 -15.71 3.92 0.46
C TYR A 167 -16.34 3.59 -0.90
N CYS A 168 -16.89 2.40 -1.02
CA CYS A 168 -17.67 1.99 -2.19
C CYS A 168 -19.04 2.63 -2.11
N LEU A 169 -19.25 3.70 -2.86
CA LEU A 169 -20.46 4.50 -2.88
C LEU A 169 -21.55 3.82 -3.70
N HIS A 170 -21.17 3.16 -4.79
CA HIS A 170 -22.08 2.44 -5.68
C HIS A 170 -21.38 1.25 -6.32
N LEU A 171 -22.13 0.16 -6.45
CA LEU A 171 -21.68 -1.04 -7.13
C LEU A 171 -22.89 -1.76 -7.72
N SER A 172 -22.97 -1.87 -9.04
CA SER A 172 -24.08 -2.57 -9.71
C SER A 172 -23.64 -3.24 -11.01
N ALA A 173 -24.33 -4.32 -11.35
CA ALA A 173 -24.12 -5.08 -12.59
C ALA A 173 -25.25 -4.84 -13.58
N HIS A 174 -24.88 -4.70 -14.84
CA HIS A 174 -25.74 -4.48 -15.98
C HIS A 174 -25.34 -5.40 -17.13
N THR A 175 -26.22 -5.60 -18.12
CA THR A 175 -25.85 -6.34 -19.34
C THR A 175 -24.75 -5.60 -20.08
N ARG A 176 -24.86 -4.26 -20.15
CA ARG A 176 -23.87 -3.37 -20.77
C ARG A 176 -23.95 -2.00 -20.12
N ILE A 177 -22.79 -1.39 -19.86
CA ILE A 177 -22.73 -0.03 -19.34
C ILE A 177 -22.82 0.96 -20.50
N SER A 178 -23.82 1.82 -20.45
CA SER A 178 -24.01 2.94 -21.37
C SER A 178 -23.77 4.27 -20.66
N ALA A 179 -23.64 5.36 -21.44
CA ALA A 179 -23.55 6.71 -20.88
C ALA A 179 -24.77 7.07 -20.02
N ALA A 180 -25.94 6.56 -20.38
CA ALA A 180 -27.17 6.73 -19.60
C ALA A 180 -27.08 6.04 -18.23
N ILE A 181 -26.60 4.79 -18.18
CA ILE A 181 -26.40 4.04 -16.95
C ILE A 181 -25.35 4.72 -16.07
N ALA A 182 -24.25 5.20 -16.64
CA ALA A 182 -23.23 5.93 -15.89
C ALA A 182 -23.80 7.21 -15.25
N ALA A 183 -24.59 7.99 -16.00
CA ALA A 183 -25.25 9.19 -15.48
C ALA A 183 -26.32 8.86 -14.42
N GLN A 184 -27.11 7.80 -14.62
CA GLN A 184 -28.13 7.35 -13.68
C GLN A 184 -27.53 6.88 -12.36
N THR A 185 -26.51 6.01 -12.42
CA THR A 185 -25.82 5.51 -11.24
C THR A 185 -25.11 6.63 -10.48
N PHE A 186 -24.47 7.57 -11.20
CA PHE A 186 -23.89 8.76 -10.60
C PHE A 186 -24.94 9.60 -9.87
N THR A 187 -26.07 9.89 -10.53
CA THR A 187 -27.16 10.70 -9.96
C THR A 187 -27.75 10.05 -8.70
N SER A 188 -28.03 8.75 -8.75
CA SER A 188 -28.58 8.03 -7.58
C SER A 188 -27.60 8.04 -6.42
N THR A 189 -26.30 7.86 -6.70
CA THR A 189 -25.24 7.93 -5.71
C THR A 189 -25.14 9.33 -5.10
N ALA A 190 -25.18 10.37 -5.95
CA ALA A 190 -25.10 11.75 -5.48
C ALA A 190 -26.31 12.18 -4.63
N LYS A 191 -27.50 11.68 -4.95
CA LYS A 191 -28.70 11.90 -4.11
C LYS A 191 -28.53 11.29 -2.70
N GLN A 192 -27.82 10.18 -2.58
CA GLN A 192 -27.62 9.50 -1.30
C GLN A 192 -26.44 10.08 -0.48
N TYR A 193 -25.35 10.45 -1.14
CA TYR A 193 -24.09 10.81 -0.47
C TYR A 193 -23.67 12.28 -0.63
N GLY A 194 -24.43 13.07 -1.37
CA GLY A 194 -24.09 14.44 -1.78
C GLY A 194 -23.27 14.46 -3.08
N TRP A 195 -23.30 15.62 -3.76
CA TRP A 195 -22.57 15.82 -5.01
C TRP A 195 -21.06 15.96 -4.73
N PRO A 196 -20.17 15.25 -5.45
CA PRO A 196 -18.73 15.37 -5.25
C PRO A 196 -18.18 16.65 -5.89
N ALA A 197 -17.04 17.13 -5.41
CA ALA A 197 -16.34 18.26 -6.02
C ALA A 197 -15.71 17.90 -7.38
N SER A 198 -15.31 16.64 -7.57
CA SER A 198 -14.75 16.17 -8.83
C SER A 198 -14.98 14.67 -9.05
N THR A 199 -14.85 14.25 -10.31
CA THR A 199 -14.82 12.83 -10.70
C THR A 199 -13.52 12.51 -11.42
N LEU A 200 -13.04 11.27 -11.30
CA LEU A 200 -11.91 10.73 -12.04
C LEU A 200 -12.37 9.44 -12.72
N THR A 201 -12.40 9.47 -14.05
CA THR A 201 -12.81 8.35 -14.89
C THR A 201 -11.75 8.06 -15.96
N ASP A 202 -11.85 6.93 -16.62
CA ASP A 202 -11.08 6.69 -17.83
C ASP A 202 -11.58 7.58 -18.99
N ASN A 203 -10.91 7.46 -20.16
CA ASN A 203 -11.31 8.15 -21.38
C ASN A 203 -12.32 7.34 -22.22
N GLY A 204 -12.98 6.34 -21.64
CA GLY A 204 -13.97 5.54 -22.32
C GLY A 204 -15.17 6.37 -22.79
N MET A 205 -15.74 6.03 -23.96
CA MET A 205 -16.88 6.73 -24.55
C MET A 205 -18.14 6.75 -23.68
N VAL A 206 -18.18 5.94 -22.64
CA VAL A 206 -19.23 5.93 -21.62
C VAL A 206 -19.16 7.18 -20.75
N TYR A 207 -17.95 7.64 -20.43
CA TYR A 207 -17.71 8.76 -19.51
C TYR A 207 -17.43 10.07 -20.24
N THR A 208 -16.83 10.02 -21.44
CA THR A 208 -16.43 11.23 -22.17
C THR A 208 -16.55 11.07 -23.68
N ALA A 209 -17.01 12.10 -24.37
CA ALA A 209 -17.01 12.17 -25.83
C ALA A 209 -15.67 12.68 -26.40
N ARG A 210 -14.69 12.99 -25.58
CA ARG A 210 -13.44 13.70 -25.92
C ARG A 210 -12.57 12.99 -26.95
N LEU A 211 -12.63 11.65 -27.01
CA LEU A 211 -11.89 10.83 -27.97
C LEU A 211 -12.80 10.25 -29.07
N ALA A 212 -14.08 10.59 -29.11
CA ALA A 212 -14.96 10.23 -30.22
C ALA A 212 -14.48 10.98 -31.47
N GLY A 213 -13.85 10.25 -32.40
CA GLY A 213 -13.22 10.80 -33.61
C GLY A 213 -14.14 11.74 -34.39
N GLN A 214 -13.56 12.51 -35.31
CA GLN A 214 -14.13 13.63 -36.07
C GLN A 214 -15.47 13.38 -36.82
N GLY A 215 -16.02 12.16 -36.77
CA GLY A 215 -17.30 11.81 -37.40
C GLY A 215 -18.55 11.97 -36.54
N ARG A 216 -18.41 12.21 -35.22
CA ARG A 216 -19.55 12.54 -34.35
C ARG A 216 -19.50 14.03 -34.04
N ARG A 217 -20.44 14.79 -34.55
CA ARG A 217 -20.71 16.18 -34.22
C ARG A 217 -20.60 16.37 -32.71
N GLY A 218 -19.57 17.06 -32.28
CA GLY A 218 -19.13 17.45 -30.93
C GLY A 218 -20.20 17.56 -29.85
N GLY A 219 -20.78 16.43 -29.42
CA GLY A 219 -21.74 16.37 -28.32
C GLY A 219 -21.06 15.87 -27.05
N ARG A 220 -21.54 16.36 -25.93
CA ARG A 220 -21.16 15.85 -24.60
C ARG A 220 -21.94 14.57 -24.28
N THR A 221 -21.36 13.69 -23.48
CA THR A 221 -22.09 12.55 -22.90
C THR A 221 -23.12 13.06 -21.89
N GLN A 222 -24.12 12.23 -21.58
CA GLN A 222 -25.10 12.56 -20.52
C GLN A 222 -24.41 12.83 -19.16
N LEU A 223 -23.35 12.09 -18.85
CA LEU A 223 -22.57 12.32 -17.65
C LEU A 223 -21.86 13.68 -17.69
N GLU A 224 -21.20 14.02 -18.80
CA GLU A 224 -20.53 15.33 -18.95
C GLU A 224 -21.50 16.51 -18.79
N ASN A 225 -22.70 16.41 -19.36
CA ASN A 225 -23.75 17.43 -19.19
C ASN A 225 -24.18 17.55 -17.73
N LEU A 226 -24.37 16.42 -17.04
CA LEU A 226 -24.73 16.37 -15.62
C LEU A 226 -23.64 16.98 -14.73
N LEU A 227 -22.38 16.62 -14.97
CA LEU A 227 -21.24 17.16 -14.22
C LEU A 227 -21.12 18.68 -14.40
N GLN A 228 -21.33 19.16 -15.63
CA GLN A 228 -21.31 20.59 -15.90
C GLN A 228 -22.47 21.33 -15.20
N HIS A 229 -23.68 20.77 -15.26
CA HIS A 229 -24.85 21.36 -14.62
C HIS A 229 -24.65 21.54 -13.10
N HIS A 230 -23.98 20.58 -12.48
CA HIS A 230 -23.70 20.63 -11.04
C HIS A 230 -22.33 21.20 -10.69
N HIS A 231 -21.62 21.84 -11.64
CA HIS A 231 -20.30 22.43 -11.46
C HIS A 231 -19.23 21.45 -10.90
N ILE A 232 -19.34 20.18 -11.26
CA ILE A 232 -18.43 19.12 -10.83
C ILE A 232 -17.27 19.04 -11.81
N ARG A 233 -16.05 19.09 -11.32
CA ARG A 233 -14.86 19.00 -12.16
C ARG A 233 -14.64 17.56 -12.65
N GLN A 234 -14.67 17.35 -13.95
CA GLN A 234 -14.28 16.07 -14.54
C GLN A 234 -12.77 16.01 -14.71
N LYS A 235 -12.14 15.00 -14.12
CA LYS A 235 -10.73 14.62 -14.31
C LYS A 235 -10.72 13.32 -15.11
N ASN A 236 -9.96 13.30 -16.20
CA ASN A 236 -9.76 12.09 -17.00
C ASN A 236 -8.34 11.58 -16.79
N GLY A 237 -8.16 10.27 -16.70
CA GLY A 237 -6.84 9.65 -16.68
C GLY A 237 -6.05 10.08 -17.91
N SER A 238 -4.78 10.49 -17.74
CA SER A 238 -3.91 10.72 -18.90
C SER A 238 -3.70 9.39 -19.62
N PRO A 239 -3.78 9.37 -20.98
CA PRO A 239 -3.41 8.19 -21.74
C PRO A 239 -2.02 7.70 -21.31
N SER A 240 -1.87 6.40 -21.09
CA SER A 240 -0.61 5.75 -20.70
C SER A 240 -0.10 6.04 -19.27
N HIS A 241 -0.90 6.67 -18.38
CA HIS A 241 -0.55 6.81 -16.97
C HIS A 241 -1.53 6.03 -16.07
N PRO A 242 -1.33 4.72 -15.85
CA PRO A 242 -2.22 3.87 -15.05
C PRO A 242 -2.22 4.23 -13.55
N GLN A 243 -1.40 5.18 -13.13
CA GLN A 243 -1.22 5.53 -11.71
C GLN A 243 -2.40 6.30 -11.09
N THR A 244 -3.24 6.92 -11.91
CA THR A 244 -4.36 7.76 -11.43
C THR A 244 -5.56 6.93 -10.99
N GLN A 245 -5.81 5.77 -11.59
CA GLN A 245 -6.96 4.89 -11.31
C GLN A 245 -6.63 3.65 -10.46
N GLY A 246 -5.39 3.50 -10.01
CA GLY A 246 -4.93 2.33 -9.26
C GLY A 246 -5.74 1.97 -8.01
N LYS A 247 -6.61 2.87 -7.51
CA LYS A 247 -7.48 2.61 -6.37
C LYS A 247 -8.72 1.83 -6.78
N VAL A 248 -9.41 2.24 -7.84
CA VAL A 248 -10.57 1.53 -8.36
C VAL A 248 -10.16 0.20 -8.99
N GLU A 249 -9.01 0.14 -9.66
CA GLU A 249 -8.43 -1.12 -10.16
C GLU A 249 -8.17 -2.12 -9.02
N ARG A 250 -7.59 -1.65 -7.92
CA ARG A 250 -7.36 -2.48 -6.73
C ARG A 250 -8.67 -2.94 -6.08
N PHE A 251 -9.67 -2.07 -6.05
CA PHE A 251 -11.02 -2.42 -5.61
C PHE A 251 -11.60 -3.54 -6.49
N GLN A 252 -11.53 -3.41 -7.81
CA GLN A 252 -12.01 -4.42 -8.76
C GLN A 252 -11.26 -5.76 -8.63
N GLN A 253 -9.93 -5.74 -8.39
CA GLN A 253 -9.18 -6.97 -8.10
C GLN A 253 -9.69 -7.66 -6.83
N THR A 254 -9.98 -6.89 -5.77
CA THR A 254 -10.54 -7.42 -4.53
C THR A 254 -11.93 -8.00 -4.75
N LEU A 255 -12.79 -7.28 -5.48
CA LEU A 255 -14.12 -7.74 -5.86
C LEU A 255 -14.08 -9.06 -6.65
N LYS A 256 -13.26 -9.12 -7.71
CA LYS A 256 -13.13 -10.32 -8.55
C LYS A 256 -12.63 -11.53 -7.75
N LYS A 257 -11.69 -11.30 -6.83
CA LYS A 257 -11.20 -12.36 -5.95
C LYS A 257 -12.31 -12.89 -5.05
N TRP A 258 -13.08 -11.98 -4.44
CA TRP A 258 -14.19 -12.33 -3.57
C TRP A 258 -15.32 -13.06 -4.33
N LEU A 259 -15.70 -12.57 -5.50
CA LEU A 259 -16.72 -13.23 -6.34
C LEU A 259 -16.34 -14.66 -6.71
N ARG A 260 -15.06 -14.91 -7.07
CA ARG A 260 -14.57 -16.27 -7.40
C ARG A 260 -14.65 -17.25 -6.23
N ALA A 261 -14.57 -16.73 -5.01
CA ALA A 261 -14.63 -17.55 -3.80
C ALA A 261 -16.07 -17.86 -3.34
N GLN A 262 -17.08 -17.28 -3.99
CA GLN A 262 -18.46 -17.57 -3.59
C GLN A 262 -18.83 -19.02 -3.93
N PRO A 263 -19.47 -19.74 -3.00
CA PRO A 263 -19.83 -21.15 -3.21
C PRO A 263 -20.82 -21.32 -4.37
N HIS A 264 -21.71 -20.34 -4.57
CA HIS A 264 -22.68 -20.34 -5.65
C HIS A 264 -22.41 -19.16 -6.59
N GLN A 265 -21.97 -19.48 -7.79
CA GLN A 265 -21.71 -18.49 -8.83
C GLN A 265 -23.03 -18.00 -9.45
N PRO A 266 -23.22 -16.69 -9.69
CA PRO A 266 -24.47 -16.15 -10.16
C PRO A 266 -24.78 -16.52 -11.61
N ALA A 267 -26.01 -16.95 -11.87
CA ALA A 267 -26.52 -17.24 -13.20
C ALA A 267 -27.32 -16.05 -13.81
N THR A 268 -27.73 -15.09 -12.99
CA THR A 268 -28.52 -13.93 -13.44
C THR A 268 -27.95 -12.63 -12.90
N LEU A 269 -28.28 -11.49 -13.53
CA LEU A 269 -27.90 -10.16 -13.05
C LEU A 269 -28.45 -9.88 -11.65
N THR A 270 -29.66 -10.35 -11.35
CA THR A 270 -30.25 -10.19 -10.02
C THR A 270 -29.45 -10.89 -8.94
N GLN A 271 -29.01 -12.13 -9.18
CA GLN A 271 -28.15 -12.86 -8.27
C GLN A 271 -26.77 -12.18 -8.12
N LEU A 272 -26.19 -11.72 -9.24
CA LEU A 272 -24.94 -10.98 -9.21
C LEU A 272 -25.08 -9.69 -8.38
N ASN A 273 -26.12 -8.89 -8.61
CA ASN A 273 -26.36 -7.65 -7.85
C ASN A 273 -26.54 -7.92 -6.34
N LYS A 274 -27.20 -9.01 -5.96
CA LYS A 274 -27.32 -9.41 -4.55
C LYS A 274 -25.92 -9.69 -3.93
N LEU A 275 -25.04 -10.39 -4.66
CA LEU A 275 -23.66 -10.63 -4.22
C LEU A 275 -22.89 -9.31 -4.14
N LEU A 276 -23.04 -8.41 -5.11
CA LEU A 276 -22.39 -7.09 -5.09
C LEU A 276 -22.79 -6.25 -3.89
N THR A 277 -24.06 -6.28 -3.49
CA THR A 277 -24.54 -5.61 -2.27
C THR A 277 -23.90 -6.18 -1.01
N THR A 278 -23.81 -7.50 -0.91
CA THR A 278 -23.13 -8.19 0.20
C THR A 278 -21.65 -7.83 0.24
N PHE A 279 -20.98 -7.83 -0.91
CA PHE A 279 -19.57 -7.44 -1.00
C PHE A 279 -19.36 -5.98 -0.59
N ALA A 280 -20.18 -5.04 -1.08
CA ALA A 280 -20.06 -3.63 -0.74
C ALA A 280 -20.22 -3.39 0.76
N ALA A 281 -21.18 -4.07 1.39
CA ALA A 281 -21.38 -4.00 2.84
C ALA A 281 -20.16 -4.52 3.60
N HIS A 282 -19.63 -5.69 3.24
CA HIS A 282 -18.41 -6.24 3.84
C HIS A 282 -17.21 -5.34 3.62
N TYR A 283 -17.00 -4.88 2.38
CA TYR A 283 -15.86 -4.02 2.00
C TYR A 283 -15.87 -2.70 2.78
N ASN A 284 -17.03 -2.08 2.91
CA ASN A 284 -17.16 -0.79 3.58
C ASN A 284 -17.07 -0.89 5.10
N HIS A 285 -17.68 -1.89 5.71
CA HIS A 285 -17.90 -1.92 7.17
C HIS A 285 -17.02 -2.92 7.92
N GLN A 286 -16.49 -3.94 7.26
CA GLN A 286 -15.78 -5.03 7.94
C GLN A 286 -14.33 -5.17 7.51
N ARG A 287 -13.97 -4.72 6.29
CA ARG A 287 -12.63 -4.90 5.77
C ARG A 287 -11.66 -3.85 6.33
N PRO A 288 -10.59 -4.27 7.07
CA PRO A 288 -9.51 -3.36 7.43
C PRO A 288 -8.76 -2.91 6.18
N HIS A 289 -8.61 -1.61 5.99
CA HIS A 289 -7.98 -1.09 4.77
C HIS A 289 -6.55 -0.59 5.03
N ARG A 290 -5.56 -1.28 4.45
CA ARG A 290 -4.13 -0.99 4.67
C ARG A 290 -3.69 0.44 4.35
N ALA A 291 -4.37 1.12 3.42
CA ALA A 291 -4.02 2.49 3.03
C ALA A 291 -4.70 3.56 3.88
N LEU A 292 -5.57 3.17 4.81
CA LEU A 292 -6.27 4.08 5.72
C LEU A 292 -5.56 4.15 7.08
N PRO A 293 -5.69 5.26 7.81
CA PRO A 293 -5.13 5.40 9.15
C PRO A 293 -5.61 4.26 10.07
N HIS A 294 -4.73 3.75 10.89
CA HIS A 294 -5.01 2.67 11.86
C HIS A 294 -5.74 1.45 11.27
N ARG A 295 -5.59 1.22 9.95
CA ARG A 295 -6.33 0.16 9.21
C ARG A 295 -7.84 0.26 9.39
N ALA A 296 -8.35 1.49 9.52
CA ALA A 296 -9.78 1.74 9.65
C ALA A 296 -10.56 1.15 8.47
N THR A 297 -11.84 0.90 8.68
CA THR A 297 -12.76 0.53 7.60
C THR A 297 -13.07 1.75 6.73
N PRO A 298 -13.34 1.59 5.43
CA PRO A 298 -13.77 2.68 4.56
C PRO A 298 -14.94 3.48 5.13
N ALA A 299 -15.92 2.80 5.74
CA ALA A 299 -17.09 3.44 6.34
C ALA A 299 -16.73 4.37 7.51
N ALA A 300 -15.82 3.94 8.39
CA ALA A 300 -15.39 4.76 9.52
C ALA A 300 -14.70 6.05 9.03
N VAL A 301 -13.80 5.94 8.05
CA VAL A 301 -13.11 7.10 7.50
C VAL A 301 -14.09 8.00 6.75
N TYR A 302 -14.98 7.42 5.93
CA TYR A 302 -15.99 8.20 5.20
C TYR A 302 -16.92 8.98 6.14
N ALA A 303 -17.39 8.36 7.23
CA ALA A 303 -18.27 8.99 8.19
C ALA A 303 -17.62 10.17 8.93
N LEU A 304 -16.34 10.00 9.33
CA LEU A 304 -15.61 10.98 10.14
C LEU A 304 -15.02 12.13 9.32
N SER A 305 -14.80 11.94 8.01
CA SER A 305 -14.18 12.95 7.16
C SER A 305 -15.17 14.05 6.76
N PRO A 306 -14.75 15.32 6.71
CA PRO A 306 -15.50 16.39 6.08
C PRO A 306 -15.86 16.01 4.63
N LYS A 307 -17.03 16.50 4.17
CA LYS A 307 -17.52 16.25 2.81
C LYS A 307 -17.29 17.47 1.94
N ALA A 308 -16.52 17.30 0.88
CA ALA A 308 -16.41 18.32 -0.17
C ALA A 308 -17.70 18.37 -0.99
N THR A 309 -18.02 19.55 -1.51
CA THR A 309 -19.16 19.80 -2.39
C THR A 309 -18.70 20.47 -3.70
N PRO A 310 -19.50 20.43 -4.77
CA PRO A 310 -19.23 21.23 -5.96
C PRO A 310 -19.09 22.70 -5.57
N ASN A 311 -18.23 23.44 -6.21
CA ASN A 311 -17.92 24.84 -5.86
C ASN A 311 -17.30 25.06 -4.48
N THR A 312 -16.96 24.02 -3.73
CA THR A 312 -16.00 24.18 -2.67
C THR A 312 -14.70 24.58 -3.36
N THR A 313 -14.46 25.89 -3.46
CA THR A 313 -13.12 26.40 -3.71
C THR A 313 -12.27 25.69 -2.68
N PRO A 314 -11.28 24.87 -3.06
CA PRO A 314 -10.41 24.24 -2.08
C PRO A 314 -9.98 25.38 -1.16
N GLN A 315 -10.25 25.31 0.12
CA GLN A 315 -9.56 26.16 1.08
C GLN A 315 -8.11 26.15 0.65
N PRO A 316 -7.43 27.31 0.61
CA PRO A 316 -6.08 27.39 0.08
C PRO A 316 -5.31 26.19 0.59
N HIS A 317 -4.75 25.39 -0.31
CA HIS A 317 -4.17 24.08 0.04
C HIS A 317 -3.04 24.30 1.03
N GLN A 318 -3.35 24.26 2.30
CA GLN A 318 -2.34 24.21 3.34
C GLN A 318 -1.72 22.83 3.33
N ARG A 319 -0.70 22.69 2.55
CA ARG A 319 0.06 21.46 2.42
C ARG A 319 1.34 21.60 3.21
N ILE A 320 1.49 20.76 4.22
CA ILE A 320 2.75 20.64 4.96
C ILE A 320 3.61 19.56 4.29
N ARG A 321 4.83 19.89 3.95
CA ARG A 321 5.81 18.96 3.39
C ARG A 321 7.15 19.11 4.09
N THR A 322 7.77 17.99 4.44
CA THR A 322 9.14 17.96 4.92
C THR A 322 10.08 17.51 3.80
N ASP A 323 11.24 18.14 3.71
CA ASP A 323 12.30 17.82 2.75
C ASP A 323 13.67 18.13 3.37
N ARG A 324 14.74 17.86 2.64
CA ARG A 324 16.11 18.22 3.01
C ARG A 324 16.76 18.99 1.87
N VAL A 325 17.42 20.08 2.19
CA VAL A 325 18.17 20.88 1.21
C VAL A 325 19.28 20.03 0.59
N ASP A 326 19.32 19.96 -0.72
CA ASP A 326 20.28 19.14 -1.47
C ASP A 326 21.73 19.74 -1.45
N LYS A 327 22.66 19.05 -2.13
CA LYS A 327 24.07 19.47 -2.20
C LYS A 327 24.27 20.81 -2.91
N THR A 328 23.35 21.19 -3.76
CA THR A 328 23.37 22.43 -4.55
C THR A 328 22.64 23.59 -3.86
N GLY A 329 22.01 23.34 -2.72
CA GLY A 329 21.25 24.32 -1.97
C GLY A 329 19.82 24.50 -2.46
N ASN A 330 19.24 23.47 -3.08
CA ASN A 330 17.88 23.49 -3.59
C ASN A 330 16.97 22.48 -2.89
N ILE A 331 15.68 22.73 -2.99
CA ILE A 331 14.63 21.78 -2.64
C ILE A 331 13.66 21.64 -3.80
N THR A 332 12.81 20.63 -3.79
CA THR A 332 11.85 20.39 -4.86
C THR A 332 10.42 20.50 -4.35
N LEU A 333 9.56 21.15 -5.13
CA LEU A 333 8.12 21.21 -4.88
C LEU A 333 7.37 20.86 -6.17
N ARG A 334 6.46 19.90 -6.11
CA ARG A 334 5.54 19.66 -7.21
C ARG A 334 4.23 20.42 -6.95
N LEU A 335 3.91 21.33 -7.86
CA LEU A 335 2.70 22.15 -7.84
C LEU A 335 2.00 22.02 -9.20
N ASN A 336 0.67 21.84 -9.21
CA ASN A 336 -0.15 21.73 -10.42
C ASN A 336 0.41 20.75 -11.49
N GLY A 337 0.98 19.61 -11.03
CA GLY A 337 1.57 18.60 -11.93
C GLY A 337 3.00 18.87 -12.38
N ARG A 338 3.53 20.09 -12.19
CA ARG A 338 4.88 20.52 -12.57
C ARG A 338 5.85 20.46 -11.38
N LEU A 339 7.08 20.09 -11.63
CA LEU A 339 8.15 20.07 -10.61
C LEU A 339 8.89 21.40 -10.63
N HIS A 340 8.90 22.09 -9.50
CA HIS A 340 9.65 23.31 -9.30
C HIS A 340 10.86 23.06 -8.41
N HIS A 341 11.99 23.63 -8.77
CA HIS A 341 13.22 23.66 -7.97
C HIS A 341 13.31 25.02 -7.27
N ILE A 342 13.42 25.01 -5.96
CA ILE A 342 13.45 26.23 -5.16
C ILE A 342 14.84 26.41 -4.56
N GLY A 343 15.53 27.48 -4.92
CA GLY A 343 16.83 27.82 -4.35
C GLY A 343 16.73 28.27 -2.91
N ILE A 344 17.46 27.63 -2.01
CA ILE A 344 17.56 27.98 -0.58
C ILE A 344 18.94 28.61 -0.29
N GLY A 345 19.92 28.20 -1.04
CA GLY A 345 21.31 28.60 -0.88
C GLY A 345 22.19 27.48 -0.31
N ARG A 346 23.44 27.46 -0.79
CA ARG A 346 24.45 26.44 -0.39
C ARG A 346 24.75 26.40 1.11
N PRO A 347 24.69 27.53 1.88
CA PRO A 347 24.89 27.47 3.32
C PRO A 347 23.89 26.58 4.06
N SER A 348 22.69 26.40 3.52
CA SER A 348 21.62 25.57 4.09
C SER A 348 21.68 24.08 3.66
N LYS A 349 22.76 23.65 2.99
CA LYS A 349 22.94 22.25 2.56
C LYS A 349 22.73 21.28 3.72
N GLY A 350 21.93 20.26 3.50
CA GLY A 350 21.66 19.19 4.48
C GLY A 350 20.65 19.57 5.57
N THR A 351 20.19 20.84 5.61
CA THR A 351 19.17 21.27 6.58
C THR A 351 17.85 20.59 6.30
N CYS A 352 17.24 20.00 7.35
CA CYS A 352 15.87 19.52 7.29
C CYS A 352 14.91 20.71 7.36
N ILE A 353 13.96 20.73 6.41
CA ILE A 353 13.02 21.85 6.28
C ILE A 353 11.58 21.37 6.28
N THR A 354 10.70 22.22 6.74
CA THR A 354 9.24 22.09 6.61
C THR A 354 8.74 23.19 5.68
N MET A 355 8.02 22.80 4.63
CA MET A 355 7.35 23.74 3.73
C MET A 355 5.88 23.83 4.09
N LEU A 356 5.40 25.03 4.33
CA LEU A 356 3.98 25.34 4.38
C LEU A 356 3.61 25.90 3.00
N VAL A 357 2.79 25.18 2.27
CA VAL A 357 2.39 25.52 0.90
C VAL A 357 0.93 25.90 0.90
N GLN A 358 0.63 27.12 0.53
CA GLN A 358 -0.72 27.65 0.38
C GLN A 358 -0.88 28.14 -1.06
N ASP A 359 -1.58 27.38 -1.89
CA ASP A 359 -1.66 27.61 -3.35
C ASP A 359 -0.27 27.78 -4.00
N HIS A 360 0.13 29.00 -4.37
CA HIS A 360 1.44 29.32 -4.90
C HIS A 360 2.40 29.88 -3.84
N ASP A 361 1.89 30.23 -2.67
CA ASP A 361 2.71 30.78 -1.59
C ASP A 361 3.36 29.66 -0.79
N VAL A 362 4.65 29.78 -0.57
CA VAL A 362 5.45 28.78 0.12
C VAL A 362 6.30 29.43 1.20
N THR A 363 6.07 29.03 2.45
CA THR A 363 6.92 29.35 3.58
C THR A 363 7.79 28.15 3.92
N ILE A 364 9.10 28.35 3.94
CA ILE A 364 10.11 27.30 4.20
C ILE A 364 10.73 27.56 5.55
N ILE A 365 10.61 26.59 6.43
CA ILE A 365 10.99 26.69 7.85
C ILE A 365 12.05 25.63 8.15
N ASN A 366 13.06 25.98 8.92
CA ASN A 366 13.98 25.00 9.49
C ASN A 366 13.22 24.12 10.50
N THR A 367 13.16 22.82 10.24
CA THR A 367 12.37 21.90 11.06
C THR A 367 12.85 21.84 12.52
N HIS A 368 14.16 22.06 12.78
CA HIS A 368 14.72 21.95 14.12
C HIS A 368 14.62 23.26 14.92
N THR A 369 14.83 24.41 14.23
CA THR A 369 14.88 25.70 14.91
C THR A 369 13.58 26.48 14.85
N GLY A 370 12.64 26.10 13.97
CA GLY A 370 11.41 26.84 13.70
C GLY A 370 11.63 28.17 12.94
N GLN A 371 12.87 28.49 12.56
CA GLN A 371 13.19 29.73 11.87
C GLN A 371 12.73 29.70 10.43
N ILE A 372 12.07 30.73 9.95
CA ILE A 372 11.71 30.90 8.54
C ILE A 372 13.01 31.15 7.74
N ILE A 373 13.29 30.24 6.82
CA ILE A 373 14.45 30.33 5.93
C ILE A 373 14.10 31.19 4.71
N ARG A 374 12.89 30.96 4.16
CA ARG A 374 12.46 31.63 2.95
C ARG A 374 10.93 31.65 2.83
N GLU A 375 10.41 32.78 2.32
CA GLU A 375 9.03 32.91 1.84
C GLU A 375 9.07 33.31 0.37
N LEU A 376 8.23 32.68 -0.45
CA LEU A 376 8.12 33.01 -1.87
C LEU A 376 6.76 32.62 -2.42
N THR A 377 6.36 33.30 -3.48
CA THR A 377 5.27 32.87 -4.35
C THR A 377 5.86 32.18 -5.57
N ILE A 378 5.43 30.93 -5.83
CA ILE A 378 5.92 30.15 -6.97
C ILE A 378 5.40 30.75 -8.27
N ASP A 379 6.31 31.06 -9.18
CA ASP A 379 6.00 31.37 -10.56
C ASP A 379 5.72 30.05 -11.33
N PRO A 380 4.48 29.76 -11.71
CA PRO A 380 4.13 28.50 -12.37
C PRO A 380 4.74 28.35 -13.77
N THR A 381 5.23 29.45 -14.37
CA THR A 381 5.83 29.43 -15.71
C THR A 381 7.29 28.98 -15.68
N ARG A 382 7.96 29.04 -14.51
CA ARG A 382 9.38 28.72 -14.34
C ARG A 382 9.58 27.42 -13.56
N ASP A 383 10.46 26.55 -14.04
CA ASP A 383 10.85 25.34 -13.31
C ASP A 383 11.78 25.64 -12.13
N TYR A 384 12.60 26.67 -12.24
CA TYR A 384 13.52 27.10 -11.19
C TYR A 384 13.08 28.42 -10.57
N GLN A 385 12.95 28.43 -9.24
CA GLN A 385 12.63 29.60 -8.42
C GLN A 385 13.92 30.14 -7.78
N PRO A 386 14.57 31.17 -8.38
CA PRO A 386 15.87 31.65 -7.93
C PRO A 386 15.79 32.27 -6.53
N ILE A 387 16.90 32.25 -5.81
CA ILE A 387 17.02 32.97 -4.52
C ILE A 387 16.75 34.43 -4.81
N GLY A 388 15.74 35.03 -4.20
CA GLY A 388 15.41 36.42 -4.37
C GLY A 388 16.58 37.36 -3.97
N PRO A 389 16.56 38.64 -4.37
CA PRO A 389 17.57 39.58 -3.94
C PRO A 389 17.63 39.62 -2.42
N LYS A 390 18.87 39.62 -1.88
CA LYS A 390 19.10 39.80 -0.44
C LYS A 390 18.39 41.10 -0.02
N LYS A 391 17.42 41.00 0.92
CA LYS A 391 16.95 42.22 1.59
C LYS A 391 18.19 42.89 2.17
N LYS A 392 18.53 44.10 1.66
CA LYS A 392 19.50 44.94 2.32
C LYS A 392 18.95 45.29 3.70
N THR A 393 19.62 44.82 4.73
CA THR A 393 19.43 45.23 6.12
C THR A 393 19.77 46.69 6.27
#